data_aefea00b0f3bc3cbda10509e2aafb7f6
#
_entry.id   aefea00b0f3bc3cbda10509e2aafb7f6
#
_cell.length_a   1.000
_cell.length_b   1.000
_cell.length_c   1.000
_cell.angle_alpha   90.00
_cell.angle_beta   90.00
_cell.angle_gamma   90.00
#
_symmetry.space_group_name_H-M   'P 1'
#
loop_
_entity.id
_entity.type
_entity.pdbx_description
1 polymer ?
#
loop_
_entity_poly.entity_id
_entity_poly.type
_entity_poly.pdbx_seq_one_letter_code
_entity_poly.pdbx_strand_id
1 'polypeptide(L)'
;AGEVVASTSSLDAHRPQSDDVLLRGVTMSARRGHITVVSGPSGVGKSTLLRLLAGLDVPASGELTLPDQTAWVPQNPENYLVARTAADELFASPMVPEDADLRDLVRTFGLKSILDSHPMTCSGGEKRRLAIAAALAQRPDLLLLDEPTVGLDDDRGASVLSAIRAAADSGVAVVVSSHDRQVIAMADEVVDVASYRVPDPTPNERPGEKPAFLTTINPLVAFLIAIAGIFGSLFVRSPLVGAVGLIPAAVMAPMCSRHVKPLVVRTVPVLIAAVMLVWTTLLLHSGFTDPSAWSEATRQGLRILVFVLPGALASAAIDPTRLGDALAQQTHLSQRPVVASMAGVVRMGHLGDQWHIQSDVRNLRGLGPKRSLSSRITYLSSMTFAMVLYAMRSSEVLSRAMDSRGFATATRRTYAVESRWRARDLWGVVLAAFVVAVPALAAVLFG
;
A
#
# COMPACT_ATOMS: atom_id res chain seq x y z
N ALA A 1 -36.83 17.24 6.91
CA ALA A 1 -35.37 17.31 6.94
C ALA A 1 -34.90 16.25 7.95
N GLY A 2 -34.15 15.24 7.50
CA GLY A 2 -33.61 14.17 8.36
C GLY A 2 -32.61 14.69 9.40
N GLU A 3 -32.45 13.99 10.52
CA GLU A 3 -31.47 14.25 11.54
C GLU A 3 -30.07 14.16 10.93
N VAL A 4 -29.15 15.06 11.30
CA VAL A 4 -27.73 15.01 10.89
C VAL A 4 -27.04 13.91 11.67
N VAL A 5 -26.46 12.95 10.96
CA VAL A 5 -25.78 11.78 11.52
C VAL A 5 -24.27 11.99 11.53
N ALA A 6 -23.72 12.58 10.47
CA ALA A 6 -22.33 12.94 10.36
C ALA A 6 -22.18 14.33 9.73
N SER A 7 -21.17 15.08 10.14
CA SER A 7 -20.90 16.40 9.58
C SER A 7 -19.41 16.73 9.59
N THR A 8 -19.00 17.55 8.62
CA THR A 8 -17.69 18.19 8.59
C THR A 8 -17.86 19.71 8.57
N SER A 9 -17.03 20.43 9.30
CA SER A 9 -16.99 21.89 9.31
C SER A 9 -15.59 22.38 9.08
N SER A 10 -15.36 23.07 7.96
CA SER A 10 -14.05 23.58 7.55
C SER A 10 -12.91 22.54 7.66
N LEU A 11 -13.20 21.29 7.28
CA LEU A 11 -12.29 20.17 7.46
C LEU A 11 -11.21 20.18 6.38
N ASP A 12 -9.95 20.05 6.83
CA ASP A 12 -8.80 19.81 5.96
C ASP A 12 -8.41 18.34 5.99
N ALA A 13 -8.13 17.77 4.82
CA ALA A 13 -7.72 16.37 4.68
C ALA A 13 -6.29 16.26 4.16
N HIS A 14 -5.48 15.40 4.78
CA HIS A 14 -4.15 15.08 4.28
C HIS A 14 -4.18 14.22 3.03
N ARG A 15 -3.14 14.35 2.22
CA ARG A 15 -2.85 13.41 1.14
C ARG A 15 -2.44 12.06 1.74
N PRO A 16 -2.91 10.92 1.21
CA PRO A 16 -2.46 9.61 1.69
C PRO A 16 -0.94 9.51 1.75
N GLN A 17 -0.41 9.06 2.89
CA GLN A 17 1.02 8.88 3.15
C GLN A 17 1.89 10.17 3.07
N SER A 18 1.29 11.35 3.16
CA SER A 18 1.97 12.65 3.17
C SER A 18 1.30 13.59 4.18
N ASP A 19 2.07 14.53 4.72
CA ASP A 19 1.54 15.60 5.56
C ASP A 19 0.94 16.76 4.74
N ASP A 20 1.01 16.69 3.39
CA ASP A 20 0.45 17.70 2.51
C ASP A 20 -1.08 17.69 2.56
N VAL A 21 -1.71 18.85 2.57
CA VAL A 21 -3.16 19.01 2.51
C VAL A 21 -3.65 18.74 1.09
N LEU A 22 -4.59 17.81 0.95
CA LEU A 22 -5.24 17.44 -0.30
C LEU A 22 -6.54 18.22 -0.52
N LEU A 23 -7.36 18.29 0.52
CA LEU A 23 -8.64 19.01 0.53
C LEU A 23 -8.61 20.04 1.64
N ARG A 24 -9.21 21.23 1.41
CA ARG A 24 -9.25 22.30 2.39
C ARG A 24 -10.65 22.85 2.59
N GLY A 25 -11.06 22.97 3.84
CA GLY A 25 -12.28 23.64 4.24
C GLY A 25 -13.57 22.87 3.87
N VAL A 26 -13.52 21.53 3.78
CA VAL A 26 -14.70 20.72 3.41
C VAL A 26 -15.77 20.86 4.44
N THR A 27 -16.97 21.29 4.00
CA THR A 27 -18.15 21.41 4.84
C THR A 27 -19.30 20.65 4.19
N MET A 28 -19.81 19.62 4.88
CA MET A 28 -20.93 18.80 4.44
C MET A 28 -21.68 18.17 5.61
N SER A 29 -22.87 17.66 5.35
CA SER A 29 -23.64 16.91 6.32
C SER A 29 -24.27 15.66 5.70
N ALA A 30 -24.27 14.54 6.42
CA ALA A 30 -25.00 13.33 6.07
C ALA A 30 -26.23 13.22 6.99
N ARG A 31 -27.42 13.03 6.39
CA ARG A 31 -28.69 13.03 7.11
C ARG A 31 -29.42 11.69 6.99
N ARG A 32 -30.15 11.30 8.03
CA ARG A 32 -30.96 10.09 8.00
C ARG A 32 -31.95 10.13 6.83
N GLY A 33 -32.04 9.03 6.10
CA GLY A 33 -32.95 8.89 4.98
C GLY A 33 -32.55 9.63 3.70
N HIS A 34 -31.36 10.25 3.67
CA HIS A 34 -30.84 11.00 2.52
C HIS A 34 -29.62 10.33 1.92
N ILE A 35 -29.48 10.54 0.61
CA ILE A 35 -28.32 10.15 -0.16
C ILE A 35 -27.52 11.42 -0.47
N THR A 36 -26.33 11.55 0.11
CA THR A 36 -25.37 12.59 -0.21
C THR A 36 -24.32 12.04 -1.18
N VAL A 37 -24.19 12.63 -2.37
CA VAL A 37 -23.20 12.21 -3.35
C VAL A 37 -21.97 13.11 -3.30
N VAL A 38 -20.84 12.51 -3.06
CA VAL A 38 -19.50 13.13 -3.10
C VAL A 38 -18.98 12.99 -4.54
N SER A 39 -19.08 14.06 -5.32
CA SER A 39 -18.76 14.08 -6.75
C SER A 39 -17.37 14.68 -7.03
N GLY A 40 -16.85 14.39 -8.22
CA GLY A 40 -15.61 14.96 -8.73
C GLY A 40 -14.78 13.96 -9.56
N PRO A 41 -13.76 14.42 -10.28
CA PRO A 41 -12.92 13.57 -11.13
C PRO A 41 -12.15 12.53 -10.33
N SER A 42 -11.62 11.51 -11.02
CA SER A 42 -10.78 10.50 -10.38
C SER A 42 -9.52 11.14 -9.77
N GLY A 43 -9.15 10.70 -8.57
CA GLY A 43 -7.98 11.21 -7.84
C GLY A 43 -8.18 12.57 -7.15
N VAL A 44 -9.39 13.15 -7.15
CA VAL A 44 -9.67 14.44 -6.51
C VAL A 44 -9.64 14.40 -4.97
N GLY A 45 -9.83 13.21 -4.35
CA GLY A 45 -9.87 13.04 -2.90
C GLY A 45 -11.17 12.46 -2.36
N LYS A 46 -12.07 11.94 -3.21
CA LYS A 46 -13.37 11.35 -2.78
C LYS A 46 -13.16 10.24 -1.74
N SER A 47 -12.32 9.25 -2.04
CA SER A 47 -12.04 8.14 -1.12
C SER A 47 -11.34 8.61 0.16
N THR A 48 -10.52 9.67 0.11
CA THR A 48 -9.91 10.28 1.30
C THR A 48 -10.99 10.87 2.21
N LEU A 49 -11.98 11.57 1.64
CA LEU A 49 -13.09 12.11 2.41
C LEU A 49 -13.95 10.98 3.01
N LEU A 50 -14.22 9.91 2.25
CA LEU A 50 -14.96 8.75 2.78
C LEU A 50 -14.20 8.08 3.93
N ARG A 51 -12.87 7.96 3.88
CA ARG A 51 -12.06 7.40 4.96
C ARG A 51 -12.12 8.24 6.23
N LEU A 52 -12.14 9.57 6.11
CA LEU A 52 -12.36 10.48 7.24
C LEU A 52 -13.75 10.28 7.85
N LEU A 53 -14.80 10.19 7.02
CA LEU A 53 -16.18 9.91 7.47
C LEU A 53 -16.35 8.50 8.04
N ALA A 54 -15.46 7.56 7.69
CA ALA A 54 -15.39 6.23 8.31
C ALA A 54 -14.62 6.22 9.64
N GLY A 55 -14.01 7.34 10.05
CA GLY A 55 -13.16 7.39 11.24
C GLY A 55 -11.83 6.65 11.10
N LEU A 56 -11.40 6.35 9.87
CA LEU A 56 -10.16 5.63 9.58
C LEU A 56 -8.94 6.53 9.52
N ASP A 57 -9.14 7.79 9.17
CA ASP A 57 -8.10 8.82 9.09
C ASP A 57 -8.45 9.98 10.02
N VAL A 58 -7.43 10.74 10.43
CA VAL A 58 -7.59 11.93 11.27
C VAL A 58 -7.53 13.16 10.37
N PRO A 59 -8.44 14.14 10.53
CA PRO A 59 -8.36 15.38 9.77
C PRO A 59 -7.11 16.20 10.10
N ALA A 60 -6.59 16.93 9.13
CA ALA A 60 -5.48 17.88 9.34
C ALA A 60 -5.90 19.06 10.22
N SER A 61 -7.12 19.55 10.02
CA SER A 61 -7.75 20.60 10.81
C SER A 61 -9.27 20.58 10.60
N GLY A 62 -10.01 21.41 11.34
CA GLY A 62 -11.47 21.50 11.28
C GLY A 62 -12.16 20.51 12.21
N GLU A 63 -13.50 20.45 12.10
CA GLU A 63 -14.33 19.60 12.95
C GLU A 63 -14.94 18.45 12.16
N LEU A 64 -14.96 17.27 12.77
CA LEU A 64 -15.55 16.05 12.24
C LEU A 64 -16.41 15.40 13.31
N THR A 65 -17.71 15.27 13.02
CA THR A 65 -18.67 14.56 13.87
C THR A 65 -19.06 13.27 13.17
N LEU A 66 -18.96 12.14 13.87
CA LEU A 66 -19.25 10.81 13.37
C LEU A 66 -20.26 10.09 14.26
N PRO A 67 -21.11 9.22 13.71
CA PRO A 67 -21.97 8.36 14.50
C PRO A 67 -21.19 7.17 15.10
N ASP A 68 -21.84 6.48 16.04
CA ASP A 68 -21.26 5.30 16.68
C ASP A 68 -21.09 4.13 15.71
N GLN A 69 -22.00 3.97 14.74
CA GLN A 69 -21.98 2.86 13.79
C GLN A 69 -21.90 3.34 12.35
N THR A 70 -20.73 3.14 11.77
CA THR A 70 -20.46 3.44 10.36
C THR A 70 -20.07 2.16 9.63
N ALA A 71 -20.70 1.91 8.48
CA ALA A 71 -20.30 0.85 7.56
C ALA A 71 -19.70 1.45 6.29
N TRP A 72 -18.61 0.88 5.80
CA TRP A 72 -17.94 1.32 4.59
C TRP A 72 -17.75 0.16 3.61
N VAL A 73 -18.28 0.30 2.41
CA VAL A 73 -18.08 -0.63 1.28
C VAL A 73 -17.11 0.03 0.30
N PRO A 74 -15.87 -0.50 0.18
CA PRO A 74 -14.86 0.07 -0.71
C PRO A 74 -15.18 -0.17 -2.19
N GLN A 75 -14.49 0.54 -3.08
CA GLN A 75 -14.66 0.47 -4.53
C GLN A 75 -14.58 -0.98 -5.08
N ASN A 76 -13.69 -1.82 -4.55
CA ASN A 76 -13.69 -3.24 -4.85
C ASN A 76 -14.45 -4.01 -3.76
N PRO A 77 -15.67 -4.54 -4.04
CA PRO A 77 -16.48 -5.25 -3.06
C PRO A 77 -15.82 -6.55 -2.55
N GLU A 78 -14.86 -7.11 -3.27
CA GLU A 78 -14.12 -8.29 -2.81
C GLU A 78 -13.32 -8.04 -1.53
N ASN A 79 -12.93 -6.80 -1.27
CA ASN A 79 -12.25 -6.42 -0.03
C ASN A 79 -13.18 -6.45 1.18
N TYR A 80 -14.49 -6.42 0.94
CA TYR A 80 -15.50 -6.49 1.99
C TYR A 80 -15.85 -7.94 2.38
N LEU A 81 -15.87 -8.85 1.40
CA LEU A 81 -16.38 -10.21 1.53
C LEU A 81 -15.33 -11.15 2.18
N VAL A 82 -15.72 -11.85 3.26
CA VAL A 82 -14.81 -12.69 4.08
C VAL A 82 -15.33 -14.10 4.33
N ALA A 83 -16.64 -14.36 4.16
CA ALA A 83 -17.28 -15.63 4.49
C ALA A 83 -17.17 -16.66 3.34
N ARG A 84 -17.55 -17.90 3.67
CA ARG A 84 -17.53 -19.02 2.71
C ARG A 84 -18.77 -19.08 1.83
N THR A 85 -19.91 -18.65 2.34
CA THR A 85 -21.17 -18.58 1.59
C THR A 85 -21.72 -17.15 1.64
N ALA A 86 -22.56 -16.78 0.68
CA ALA A 86 -23.24 -15.48 0.70
C ALA A 86 -24.21 -15.38 1.88
N ALA A 87 -24.81 -16.48 2.33
CA ALA A 87 -25.62 -16.51 3.53
C ALA A 87 -24.79 -16.19 4.77
N ASP A 88 -23.62 -16.85 4.94
CA ASP A 88 -22.71 -16.57 6.07
C ASP A 88 -22.19 -15.14 6.05
N GLU A 89 -22.04 -14.54 4.85
CA GLU A 89 -21.54 -13.17 4.72
C GLU A 89 -22.45 -12.15 5.36
N LEU A 90 -23.76 -12.36 5.31
CA LEU A 90 -24.76 -11.48 5.93
C LEU A 90 -24.63 -11.48 7.47
N PHE A 91 -24.15 -12.56 8.07
CA PHE A 91 -23.93 -12.72 9.52
C PHE A 91 -22.46 -12.63 9.93
N ALA A 92 -21.56 -12.35 9.02
CA ALA A 92 -20.12 -12.41 9.30
C ALA A 92 -19.64 -11.38 10.34
N SER A 93 -20.31 -10.25 10.45
CA SER A 93 -19.99 -9.21 11.45
C SER A 93 -20.61 -9.55 12.81
N PRO A 94 -19.88 -9.46 13.91
CA PRO A 94 -20.43 -9.62 15.27
C PRO A 94 -21.37 -8.47 15.68
N MET A 95 -21.48 -7.42 14.86
CA MET A 95 -22.43 -6.31 15.05
C MET A 95 -23.82 -6.67 14.55
N VAL A 96 -23.97 -7.73 13.75
CA VAL A 96 -25.28 -8.23 13.33
C VAL A 96 -25.91 -8.98 14.49
N PRO A 97 -27.13 -8.65 14.93
CA PRO A 97 -27.82 -9.38 15.99
C PRO A 97 -28.02 -10.85 15.60
N GLU A 98 -27.83 -11.77 16.55
CA GLU A 98 -27.97 -13.22 16.30
C GLU A 98 -29.40 -13.60 15.84
N ASP A 99 -30.39 -12.86 16.30
CA ASP A 99 -31.81 -13.04 15.96
C ASP A 99 -32.28 -12.17 14.79
N ALA A 100 -31.34 -11.53 14.05
CA ALA A 100 -31.69 -10.63 12.96
C ALA A 100 -32.42 -11.38 11.83
N ASP A 101 -33.62 -10.92 11.52
CA ASP A 101 -34.33 -11.36 10.33
C ASP A 101 -33.82 -10.59 9.09
N LEU A 102 -33.02 -11.25 8.29
CA LEU A 102 -32.42 -10.66 7.09
C LEU A 102 -33.16 -11.03 5.78
N ARG A 103 -34.37 -11.64 5.89
CA ARG A 103 -35.17 -12.06 4.71
C ARG A 103 -35.54 -10.88 3.84
N ASP A 104 -35.83 -9.74 4.43
CA ASP A 104 -36.15 -8.52 3.67
C ASP A 104 -34.94 -7.98 2.93
N LEU A 105 -33.74 -7.99 3.52
CA LEU A 105 -32.50 -7.65 2.83
C LEU A 105 -32.22 -8.61 1.67
N VAL A 106 -32.34 -9.93 1.91
CA VAL A 106 -32.14 -10.95 0.86
C VAL A 106 -33.10 -10.70 -0.32
N ARG A 107 -34.37 -10.37 -0.05
CA ARG A 107 -35.38 -10.08 -1.06
C ARG A 107 -35.07 -8.77 -1.81
N THR A 108 -34.82 -7.69 -1.07
CA THR A 108 -34.59 -6.35 -1.63
C THR A 108 -33.35 -6.32 -2.51
N PHE A 109 -32.29 -7.01 -2.10
CA PHE A 109 -31.03 -7.06 -2.85
C PHE A 109 -30.96 -8.22 -3.85
N GLY A 110 -32.01 -9.02 -4.01
CA GLY A 110 -32.10 -10.12 -4.98
C GLY A 110 -31.03 -11.19 -4.78
N LEU A 111 -30.72 -11.55 -3.53
CA LEU A 111 -29.61 -12.46 -3.18
C LEU A 111 -30.03 -13.92 -3.09
N LYS A 112 -31.32 -14.26 -3.21
CA LYS A 112 -31.85 -15.61 -2.96
C LYS A 112 -31.12 -16.69 -3.77
N SER A 113 -30.79 -16.43 -5.02
CA SER A 113 -30.15 -17.41 -5.94
C SER A 113 -28.68 -17.69 -5.63
N ILE A 114 -28.02 -16.85 -4.80
CA ILE A 114 -26.58 -16.95 -4.52
C ILE A 114 -26.27 -17.30 -3.07
N LEU A 115 -27.27 -17.49 -2.19
CA LEU A 115 -27.05 -17.68 -0.77
C LEU A 115 -26.08 -18.83 -0.46
N ASP A 116 -26.17 -19.94 -1.18
CA ASP A 116 -25.31 -21.13 -1.01
C ASP A 116 -23.99 -21.01 -1.79
N SER A 117 -23.82 -19.95 -2.60
CA SER A 117 -22.63 -19.76 -3.42
C SER A 117 -21.50 -19.13 -2.61
N HIS A 118 -20.25 -19.47 -2.98
CA HIS A 118 -19.10 -18.74 -2.43
C HIS A 118 -19.08 -17.31 -2.99
N PRO A 119 -18.98 -16.26 -2.15
CA PRO A 119 -19.06 -14.86 -2.60
C PRO A 119 -18.13 -14.53 -3.77
N MET A 120 -16.96 -15.16 -3.81
CA MET A 120 -15.98 -14.92 -4.86
C MET A 120 -16.36 -15.52 -6.22
N THR A 121 -17.30 -16.44 -6.31
CA THR A 121 -17.81 -17.00 -7.57
C THR A 121 -18.96 -16.20 -8.16
N CYS A 122 -19.54 -15.28 -7.38
CA CYS A 122 -20.62 -14.41 -7.81
C CYS A 122 -20.15 -13.38 -8.86
N SER A 123 -21.08 -12.90 -9.68
CA SER A 123 -20.82 -11.80 -10.62
C SER A 123 -20.48 -10.49 -9.89
N GLY A 124 -19.88 -9.51 -10.58
CA GLY A 124 -19.51 -8.23 -9.97
C GLY A 124 -20.69 -7.50 -9.34
N GLY A 125 -21.88 -7.51 -10.00
CA GLY A 125 -23.09 -6.91 -9.46
C GLY A 125 -23.64 -7.65 -8.23
N GLU A 126 -23.63 -8.99 -8.23
CA GLU A 126 -24.04 -9.81 -7.09
C GLU A 126 -23.11 -9.58 -5.88
N LYS A 127 -21.80 -9.57 -6.08
CA LYS A 127 -20.81 -9.25 -5.02
C LYS A 127 -21.09 -7.89 -4.40
N ARG A 128 -21.42 -6.89 -5.23
CA ARG A 128 -21.68 -5.53 -4.77
C ARG A 128 -22.97 -5.44 -3.97
N ARG A 129 -24.06 -6.02 -4.47
CA ARG A 129 -25.32 -6.11 -3.72
C ARG A 129 -25.16 -6.87 -2.40
N LEU A 130 -24.41 -7.98 -2.42
CA LEU A 130 -24.11 -8.75 -1.21
C LEU A 130 -23.32 -7.91 -0.20
N ALA A 131 -22.28 -7.18 -0.63
CA ALA A 131 -21.50 -6.33 0.26
C ALA A 131 -22.33 -5.20 0.88
N ILE A 132 -23.21 -4.55 0.09
CA ILE A 132 -24.12 -3.52 0.60
C ILE A 132 -25.13 -4.13 1.59
N ALA A 133 -25.74 -5.28 1.27
CA ALA A 133 -26.67 -5.97 2.16
C ALA A 133 -26.01 -6.41 3.47
N ALA A 134 -24.77 -6.93 3.41
CA ALA A 134 -23.99 -7.30 4.60
C ALA A 134 -23.58 -6.08 5.44
N ALA A 135 -23.35 -4.92 4.80
CA ALA A 135 -23.14 -3.66 5.50
C ALA A 135 -24.41 -3.19 6.23
N LEU A 136 -25.57 -3.26 5.58
CA LEU A 136 -26.86 -2.88 6.16
C LEU A 136 -27.33 -3.85 7.25
N ALA A 137 -26.94 -5.13 7.19
CA ALA A 137 -27.25 -6.11 8.23
C ALA A 137 -26.73 -5.67 9.62
N GLN A 138 -25.66 -4.87 9.65
CA GLN A 138 -25.09 -4.30 10.87
C GLN A 138 -25.94 -3.14 11.44
N ARG A 139 -26.99 -2.71 10.75
CA ARG A 139 -27.83 -1.54 11.10
C ARG A 139 -27.02 -0.26 11.33
N PRO A 140 -26.17 0.15 10.38
CA PRO A 140 -25.35 1.33 10.56
C PRO A 140 -26.20 2.60 10.56
N ASP A 141 -25.75 3.64 11.29
CA ASP A 141 -26.30 4.98 11.18
C ASP A 141 -25.86 5.66 9.89
N LEU A 142 -24.63 5.37 9.45
CA LEU A 142 -23.99 5.92 8.24
C LEU A 142 -23.45 4.79 7.36
N LEU A 143 -23.90 4.75 6.10
CA LEU A 143 -23.40 3.85 5.07
C LEU A 143 -22.56 4.64 4.06
N LEU A 144 -21.30 4.27 3.92
CA LEU A 144 -20.36 4.86 2.97
C LEU A 144 -20.11 3.89 1.81
N LEU A 145 -20.29 4.36 0.58
CA LEU A 145 -20.12 3.58 -0.64
C LEU A 145 -19.13 4.26 -1.58
N ASP A 146 -18.04 3.57 -1.92
CA ASP A 146 -17.02 4.11 -2.81
C ASP A 146 -17.22 3.57 -4.23
N GLU A 147 -17.59 4.45 -5.19
CA GLU A 147 -17.83 4.18 -6.61
C GLU A 147 -18.68 2.89 -6.87
N PRO A 148 -19.90 2.81 -6.35
CA PRO A 148 -20.69 1.56 -6.33
C PRO A 148 -21.15 1.06 -7.70
N THR A 149 -21.14 1.86 -8.76
CA THR A 149 -21.59 1.48 -10.11
C THR A 149 -20.46 1.19 -11.09
N VAL A 150 -19.21 1.46 -10.72
CA VAL A 150 -18.05 1.29 -11.61
C VAL A 150 -17.90 -0.17 -12.10
N GLY A 151 -17.81 -0.34 -13.43
CA GLY A 151 -17.60 -1.64 -14.06
C GLY A 151 -18.87 -2.50 -14.16
N LEU A 152 -20.05 -1.93 -13.93
CA LEU A 152 -21.33 -2.58 -14.15
C LEU A 152 -21.94 -2.12 -15.49
N ASP A 153 -22.71 -2.99 -16.11
CA ASP A 153 -23.61 -2.64 -17.21
C ASP A 153 -24.85 -1.86 -16.67
N ASP A 154 -25.60 -1.22 -17.54
CA ASP A 154 -26.73 -0.36 -17.17
C ASP A 154 -27.79 -1.09 -16.31
N ASP A 155 -28.14 -2.34 -16.65
CA ASP A 155 -29.14 -3.12 -15.91
C ASP A 155 -28.67 -3.46 -14.49
N ARG A 156 -27.39 -3.85 -14.36
CA ARG A 156 -26.78 -4.16 -13.07
C ARG A 156 -26.54 -2.90 -12.25
N GLY A 157 -26.20 -1.79 -12.90
CA GLY A 157 -26.10 -0.46 -12.29
C GLY A 157 -27.44 -0.04 -11.67
N ALA A 158 -28.53 -0.12 -12.43
CA ALA A 158 -29.88 0.22 -11.96
C ALA A 158 -30.30 -0.61 -10.73
N SER A 159 -29.94 -1.91 -10.70
CA SER A 159 -30.19 -2.78 -9.55
C SER A 159 -29.45 -2.32 -8.29
N VAL A 160 -28.19 -1.86 -8.42
CA VAL A 160 -27.40 -1.31 -7.30
C VAL A 160 -27.98 0.04 -6.84
N LEU A 161 -28.38 0.91 -7.78
CA LEU A 161 -28.99 2.20 -7.44
C LEU A 161 -30.32 2.02 -6.66
N SER A 162 -31.16 1.08 -7.08
CA SER A 162 -32.38 0.73 -6.34
C SER A 162 -32.07 0.26 -4.92
N ALA A 163 -31.01 -0.53 -4.74
CA ALA A 163 -30.56 -1.00 -3.44
C ALA A 163 -30.05 0.15 -2.55
N ILE A 164 -29.32 1.12 -3.12
CA ILE A 164 -28.87 2.31 -2.41
C ILE A 164 -30.04 3.17 -1.96
N ARG A 165 -31.05 3.36 -2.82
CA ARG A 165 -32.27 4.11 -2.46
C ARG A 165 -33.04 3.40 -1.33
N ALA A 166 -33.22 2.09 -1.43
CA ALA A 166 -33.89 1.31 -0.39
C ALA A 166 -33.14 1.41 0.97
N ALA A 167 -31.82 1.47 0.96
CA ALA A 167 -31.02 1.70 2.15
C ALA A 167 -31.36 3.06 2.80
N ALA A 168 -31.41 4.13 2.02
CA ALA A 168 -31.76 5.45 2.52
C ALA A 168 -33.23 5.47 3.01
N ASP A 169 -34.16 4.87 2.25
CA ASP A 169 -35.59 4.81 2.63
C ASP A 169 -35.81 4.05 3.94
N SER A 170 -34.88 3.14 4.33
CA SER A 170 -34.92 2.49 5.64
C SER A 170 -34.45 3.38 6.81
N GLY A 171 -34.08 4.64 6.53
CA GLY A 171 -33.65 5.62 7.54
C GLY A 171 -32.13 5.71 7.76
N VAL A 172 -31.31 4.99 6.98
CA VAL A 172 -29.86 5.09 7.04
C VAL A 172 -29.40 6.36 6.31
N ALA A 173 -28.42 7.08 6.87
CA ALA A 173 -27.73 8.13 6.13
C ALA A 173 -26.75 7.48 5.13
N VAL A 174 -26.82 7.83 3.84
CA VAL A 174 -26.00 7.22 2.81
C VAL A 174 -25.10 8.28 2.17
N VAL A 175 -23.78 8.05 2.16
CA VAL A 175 -22.83 8.87 1.43
C VAL A 175 -22.18 8.03 0.33
N VAL A 176 -22.30 8.48 -0.90
CA VAL A 176 -21.79 7.77 -2.09
C VAL A 176 -20.73 8.61 -2.79
N SER A 177 -19.51 8.10 -2.95
CA SER A 177 -18.57 8.70 -3.89
C SER A 177 -18.92 8.24 -5.30
N SER A 178 -19.12 9.14 -6.24
CA SER A 178 -19.29 8.78 -7.65
C SER A 178 -19.09 9.97 -8.59
N HIS A 179 -18.75 9.64 -9.85
CA HIS A 179 -18.77 10.56 -10.98
C HIS A 179 -19.86 10.17 -12.01
N ASP A 180 -20.64 9.14 -11.71
CA ASP A 180 -21.71 8.62 -12.55
C ASP A 180 -22.93 9.54 -12.48
N ARG A 181 -23.46 9.96 -13.64
CA ARG A 181 -24.61 10.83 -13.75
C ARG A 181 -25.89 10.22 -13.17
N GLN A 182 -26.06 8.91 -13.25
CA GLN A 182 -27.24 8.23 -12.69
C GLN A 182 -27.20 8.27 -11.16
N VAL A 183 -26.02 8.08 -10.55
CA VAL A 183 -25.82 8.21 -9.10
C VAL A 183 -26.09 9.64 -8.65
N ILE A 184 -25.55 10.62 -9.38
CA ILE A 184 -25.73 12.05 -9.06
C ILE A 184 -27.22 12.46 -9.18
N ALA A 185 -27.95 11.92 -10.18
CA ALA A 185 -29.36 12.24 -10.39
C ALA A 185 -30.29 11.71 -9.29
N MET A 186 -29.89 10.68 -8.54
CA MET A 186 -30.67 10.15 -7.41
C MET A 186 -30.32 10.80 -6.07
N ALA A 187 -29.34 11.68 -6.02
CA ALA A 187 -28.87 12.32 -4.80
C ALA A 187 -29.87 13.32 -4.25
N ASP A 188 -30.01 13.33 -2.93
CA ASP A 188 -30.76 14.40 -2.21
C ASP A 188 -29.81 15.63 -2.01
N GLU A 189 -28.50 15.40 -1.92
CA GLU A 189 -27.48 16.43 -1.82
C GLU A 189 -26.23 16.03 -2.60
N VAL A 190 -25.58 17.00 -3.27
CA VAL A 190 -24.33 16.76 -4.02
C VAL A 190 -23.24 17.68 -3.51
N VAL A 191 -22.11 17.09 -3.12
CA VAL A 191 -20.90 17.78 -2.68
C VAL A 191 -19.83 17.62 -3.74
N ASP A 192 -19.46 18.69 -4.42
CA ASP A 192 -18.36 18.68 -5.39
C ASP A 192 -17.02 18.87 -4.67
N VAL A 193 -16.28 17.75 -4.53
CA VAL A 193 -14.97 17.74 -3.86
C VAL A 193 -13.91 18.51 -4.66
N ALA A 194 -14.09 18.71 -5.96
CA ALA A 194 -13.14 19.45 -6.76
C ALA A 194 -13.03 20.92 -6.31
N SER A 195 -14.10 21.50 -5.76
CA SER A 195 -14.10 22.87 -5.23
C SER A 195 -13.23 23.06 -3.98
N TYR A 196 -12.94 21.96 -3.26
CA TYR A 196 -12.13 21.94 -2.03
C TYR A 196 -10.69 21.48 -2.28
N ARG A 197 -10.36 21.06 -3.51
CA ARG A 197 -9.05 20.52 -3.81
C ARG A 197 -7.98 21.60 -3.76
N VAL A 198 -6.95 21.35 -2.97
CA VAL A 198 -5.70 22.11 -3.04
C VAL A 198 -4.95 21.68 -4.29
N PRO A 199 -4.59 22.61 -5.20
CA PRO A 199 -3.81 22.26 -6.38
C PRO A 199 -2.53 21.52 -5.99
N ASP A 200 -2.12 20.56 -6.82
CA ASP A 200 -0.82 19.96 -6.63
C ASP A 200 0.24 21.05 -6.75
N PRO A 201 1.19 21.15 -5.80
CA PRO A 201 2.26 22.10 -5.94
C PRO A 201 2.95 21.84 -7.28
N THR A 202 3.05 22.88 -8.11
CA THR A 202 3.76 22.77 -9.39
C THR A 202 5.19 22.31 -9.10
N PRO A 203 5.86 21.60 -10.02
CA PRO A 203 7.26 21.20 -9.85
C PRO A 203 8.20 22.36 -9.48
N ASN A 204 7.80 23.59 -9.79
CA ASN A 204 8.53 24.82 -9.45
C ASN A 204 8.19 25.39 -8.07
N GLU A 205 7.06 24.99 -7.46
CA GLU A 205 6.61 25.48 -6.14
C GLU A 205 7.05 24.57 -5.00
N ARG A 206 7.43 23.34 -5.26
CA ARG A 206 8.23 22.58 -4.32
C ARG A 206 9.59 23.23 -4.30
N PRO A 207 9.99 23.93 -3.22
CA PRO A 207 11.31 24.56 -3.14
C PRO A 207 12.30 23.45 -3.44
N GLY A 208 13.01 23.58 -4.55
CA GLY A 208 13.79 22.59 -5.26
C GLY A 208 14.46 21.55 -4.38
N GLU A 209 13.76 20.56 -3.95
CA GLU A 209 14.38 19.34 -3.45
C GLU A 209 15.08 18.67 -4.64
N LYS A 210 16.34 19.10 -4.82
CA LYS A 210 17.19 18.42 -5.81
C LYS A 210 17.14 16.94 -5.48
N PRO A 211 16.82 16.06 -6.44
CA PRO A 211 16.79 14.63 -6.18
C PRO A 211 18.12 14.18 -5.54
N ALA A 212 18.06 13.24 -4.62
CA ALA A 212 19.28 12.69 -4.04
C ALA A 212 20.18 12.16 -5.17
N PHE A 213 21.50 12.32 -5.06
CA PHE A 213 22.42 12.05 -6.17
C PHE A 213 22.23 10.63 -6.75
N LEU A 214 22.12 9.60 -5.90
CA LEU A 214 21.97 8.23 -6.33
C LEU A 214 20.64 7.92 -7.04
N THR A 215 19.59 8.72 -6.83
CA THR A 215 18.33 8.59 -7.59
C THR A 215 18.45 9.10 -9.04
N THR A 216 19.51 9.85 -9.34
CA THR A 216 19.72 10.47 -10.66
C THR A 216 20.65 9.65 -11.56
N ILE A 217 21.42 8.71 -11.02
CA ILE A 217 22.34 7.85 -11.76
C ILE A 217 21.62 6.63 -12.35
N ASN A 218 22.35 5.92 -13.23
CA ASN A 218 21.85 4.68 -13.82
C ASN A 218 21.59 3.62 -12.73
N PRO A 219 20.43 2.97 -12.69
CA PRO A 219 20.09 1.95 -11.67
C PRO A 219 21.05 0.77 -11.61
N LEU A 220 21.70 0.40 -12.73
CA LEU A 220 22.72 -0.67 -12.74
C LEU A 220 23.95 -0.31 -11.92
N VAL A 221 24.29 0.98 -11.84
CA VAL A 221 25.41 1.44 -11.00
C VAL A 221 25.06 1.30 -9.52
N ALA A 222 23.83 1.61 -9.12
CA ALA A 222 23.37 1.38 -7.76
C ALA A 222 23.40 -0.13 -7.41
N PHE A 223 23.06 -0.99 -8.36
CA PHE A 223 23.20 -2.45 -8.22
C PHE A 223 24.67 -2.88 -8.09
N LEU A 224 25.57 -2.27 -8.86
CA LEU A 224 27.01 -2.51 -8.75
C LEU A 224 27.55 -2.14 -7.36
N ILE A 225 27.07 -1.06 -6.74
CA ILE A 225 27.43 -0.67 -5.38
C ILE A 225 27.04 -1.76 -4.36
N ALA A 226 25.86 -2.36 -4.53
CA ALA A 226 25.42 -3.46 -3.67
C ALA A 226 26.36 -4.68 -3.79
N ILE A 227 26.76 -5.03 -5.02
CA ILE A 227 27.72 -6.11 -5.27
C ILE A 227 29.13 -5.76 -4.69
N ALA A 228 29.55 -4.51 -4.80
CA ALA A 228 30.82 -4.04 -4.24
C ALA A 228 30.93 -4.26 -2.72
N GLY A 229 29.80 -4.16 -1.97
CA GLY A 229 29.75 -4.48 -0.56
C GLY A 229 30.18 -5.93 -0.23
N ILE A 230 29.84 -6.89 -1.10
CA ILE A 230 30.29 -8.29 -0.97
C ILE A 230 31.80 -8.35 -0.95
N PHE A 231 32.47 -7.77 -1.99
CA PHE A 231 33.88 -7.78 -2.11
C PHE A 231 34.59 -6.99 -1.00
N GLY A 232 34.04 -5.82 -0.61
CA GLY A 232 34.58 -5.05 0.51
C GLY A 232 34.59 -5.84 1.82
N SER A 233 33.55 -6.64 2.09
CA SER A 233 33.46 -7.44 3.31
C SER A 233 34.52 -8.55 3.44
N LEU A 234 35.11 -8.99 2.33
CA LEU A 234 36.14 -10.03 2.33
C LEU A 234 37.46 -9.55 2.97
N PHE A 235 37.69 -8.24 2.97
CA PHE A 235 38.89 -7.64 3.55
C PHE A 235 38.75 -7.36 5.07
N VAL A 236 37.59 -7.54 5.67
CA VAL A 236 37.38 -7.30 7.10
C VAL A 236 38.00 -8.43 7.93
N ARG A 237 39.29 -8.23 8.31
CA ARG A 237 40.10 -9.19 9.09
C ARG A 237 40.20 -8.83 10.57
N SER A 238 39.98 -7.57 10.94
CA SER A 238 39.99 -7.09 12.32
C SER A 238 38.79 -6.13 12.58
N PRO A 239 38.38 -5.90 13.84
CA PRO A 239 37.35 -4.94 14.16
C PRO A 239 37.65 -3.52 13.66
N LEU A 240 38.92 -3.11 13.69
CA LEU A 240 39.36 -1.79 13.21
C LEU A 240 39.13 -1.64 11.71
N VAL A 241 39.51 -2.65 10.93
CA VAL A 241 39.25 -2.67 9.46
C VAL A 241 37.78 -2.64 9.17
N GLY A 242 36.96 -3.36 9.96
CA GLY A 242 35.52 -3.31 9.81
C GLY A 242 34.92 -1.93 10.10
N ALA A 243 35.37 -1.26 11.15
CA ALA A 243 34.95 0.10 11.51
C ALA A 243 35.29 1.12 10.41
N VAL A 244 36.53 1.09 9.90
CA VAL A 244 36.97 1.92 8.77
C VAL A 244 36.17 1.58 7.49
N GLY A 245 35.86 0.30 7.28
CA GLY A 245 35.08 -0.19 6.16
C GLY A 245 33.63 0.35 6.11
N LEU A 246 33.13 0.96 7.19
CA LEU A 246 31.81 1.62 7.19
C LEU A 246 31.82 3.07 6.65
N ILE A 247 33.00 3.66 6.47
CA ILE A 247 33.12 5.04 5.95
C ILE A 247 32.38 5.22 4.62
N PRO A 248 32.51 4.33 3.62
CA PRO A 248 31.76 4.45 2.37
C PRO A 248 30.24 4.49 2.57
N ALA A 249 29.69 3.67 3.47
CA ALA A 249 28.27 3.66 3.77
C ALA A 249 27.82 4.97 4.43
N ALA A 250 28.63 5.54 5.33
CA ALA A 250 28.34 6.84 5.95
C ALA A 250 28.35 7.99 4.92
N VAL A 251 29.28 7.97 3.96
CA VAL A 251 29.34 8.94 2.84
C VAL A 251 28.15 8.77 1.92
N MET A 252 27.70 7.54 1.69
CA MET A 252 26.57 7.23 0.80
C MET A 252 25.22 7.66 1.38
N ALA A 253 25.03 7.59 2.69
CA ALA A 253 23.73 7.83 3.33
C ALA A 253 23.05 9.14 2.88
N PRO A 254 23.69 10.33 2.91
CA PRO A 254 23.08 11.57 2.42
C PRO A 254 22.89 11.61 0.90
N MET A 255 23.60 10.76 0.15
CA MET A 255 23.47 10.67 -1.32
C MET A 255 22.30 9.79 -1.75
N CYS A 256 21.81 8.89 -0.87
CA CYS A 256 20.70 7.99 -1.15
C CYS A 256 19.32 8.64 -0.90
N SER A 257 19.20 9.40 0.17
CA SER A 257 17.97 10.08 0.55
C SER A 257 18.28 11.29 1.43
N ARG A 258 17.51 12.36 1.27
CA ARG A 258 17.56 13.54 2.14
C ARG A 258 16.68 13.39 3.37
N HIS A 259 15.67 12.53 3.28
CA HIS A 259 14.80 12.23 4.41
C HIS A 259 15.41 11.13 5.28
N VAL A 260 15.39 11.34 6.59
CA VAL A 260 15.93 10.38 7.56
C VAL A 260 15.07 9.12 7.65
N LYS A 261 13.75 9.25 7.53
CA LYS A 261 12.79 8.14 7.69
C LYS A 261 13.08 6.94 6.77
N PRO A 262 13.24 7.09 5.43
CA PRO A 262 13.55 5.94 4.56
C PRO A 262 14.95 5.34 4.81
N LEU A 263 15.91 6.14 5.28
CA LEU A 263 17.23 5.63 5.66
C LEU A 263 17.12 4.76 6.92
N VAL A 264 16.43 5.25 7.96
CA VAL A 264 16.23 4.51 9.22
C VAL A 264 15.50 3.20 8.99
N VAL A 265 14.42 3.19 8.23
CA VAL A 265 13.65 1.97 7.93
C VAL A 265 14.51 0.89 7.28
N ARG A 266 15.50 1.26 6.45
CA ARG A 266 16.37 0.30 5.77
C ARG A 266 17.62 -0.09 6.55
N THR A 267 18.16 0.82 7.36
CA THR A 267 19.39 0.56 8.14
C THR A 267 19.13 -0.17 9.44
N VAL A 268 18.01 0.10 10.12
CA VAL A 268 17.68 -0.51 11.42
C VAL A 268 17.63 -2.05 11.36
N PRO A 269 16.98 -2.71 10.39
CA PRO A 269 17.01 -4.18 10.30
C PRO A 269 18.43 -4.74 10.15
N VAL A 270 19.31 -4.06 9.39
CA VAL A 270 20.69 -4.46 9.19
C VAL A 270 21.48 -4.33 10.49
N LEU A 271 21.26 -3.24 11.25
CA LEU A 271 21.89 -3.04 12.57
C LEU A 271 21.42 -4.12 13.57
N ILE A 272 20.12 -4.42 13.60
CA ILE A 272 19.59 -5.50 14.45
C ILE A 272 20.23 -6.84 14.07
N ALA A 273 20.34 -7.17 12.79
CA ALA A 273 20.98 -8.39 12.35
C ALA A 273 22.47 -8.46 12.76
N ALA A 274 23.19 -7.34 12.67
CA ALA A 274 24.58 -7.26 13.12
C ALA A 274 24.71 -7.47 14.63
N VAL A 275 23.85 -6.83 15.44
CA VAL A 275 23.83 -7.01 16.90
C VAL A 275 23.49 -8.45 17.27
N MET A 276 22.49 -9.05 16.61
CA MET A 276 22.14 -10.45 16.84
C MET A 276 23.28 -11.42 16.46
N LEU A 277 24.03 -11.11 15.41
CA LEU A 277 25.20 -11.90 15.03
C LEU A 277 26.30 -11.79 16.10
N VAL A 278 26.60 -10.57 16.60
CA VAL A 278 27.55 -10.38 17.70
C VAL A 278 27.11 -11.19 18.92
N TRP A 279 25.83 -11.08 19.30
CA TRP A 279 25.28 -11.82 20.43
C TRP A 279 25.43 -13.35 20.27
N THR A 280 25.04 -13.87 19.10
CA THR A 280 25.12 -15.31 18.81
C THR A 280 26.57 -15.81 18.81
N THR A 281 27.51 -15.00 18.26
CA THR A 281 28.93 -15.37 18.26
C THR A 281 29.50 -15.44 19.69
N LEU A 282 29.13 -14.50 20.56
CA LEU A 282 29.54 -14.51 21.98
C LEU A 282 29.00 -15.74 22.73
N LEU A 283 27.74 -16.13 22.47
CA LEU A 283 27.16 -17.32 23.08
C LEU A 283 27.82 -18.62 22.63
N LEU A 284 28.28 -18.68 21.37
CA LEU A 284 28.87 -19.90 20.79
C LEU A 284 30.35 -20.11 21.14
N HIS A 285 31.09 -19.03 21.46
CA HIS A 285 32.53 -19.16 21.75
C HIS A 285 32.78 -19.45 23.24
N SER A 286 33.11 -18.50 24.03
CA SER A 286 33.50 -18.70 25.44
C SER A 286 32.73 -17.82 26.42
N GLY A 287 31.63 -17.23 25.94
CA GLY A 287 30.80 -16.34 26.73
C GLY A 287 31.37 -14.92 26.82
N PHE A 288 30.78 -14.13 27.70
CA PHE A 288 31.00 -12.68 27.78
C PHE A 288 32.28 -12.25 28.48
N THR A 289 33.06 -13.18 29.05
CA THR A 289 34.24 -12.87 29.88
C THR A 289 35.55 -12.86 29.07
N ASP A 290 35.58 -13.44 27.88
CA ASP A 290 36.80 -13.54 27.08
C ASP A 290 36.94 -12.36 26.10
N PRO A 291 37.99 -11.52 26.24
CA PRO A 291 38.28 -10.42 25.31
C PRO A 291 38.47 -10.84 23.86
N SER A 292 38.99 -12.06 23.61
CA SER A 292 39.17 -12.58 22.25
C SER A 292 37.81 -12.88 21.59
N ALA A 293 36.86 -13.41 22.34
CA ALA A 293 35.51 -13.63 21.86
C ALA A 293 34.82 -12.32 21.44
N TRP A 294 35.00 -11.25 22.21
CA TRP A 294 34.49 -9.91 21.87
C TRP A 294 35.08 -9.37 20.58
N SER A 295 36.40 -9.53 20.37
CA SER A 295 37.08 -9.10 19.16
C SER A 295 36.51 -9.83 17.93
N GLU A 296 36.35 -11.15 18.01
CA GLU A 296 35.84 -11.97 16.91
C GLU A 296 34.33 -11.64 16.65
N ALA A 297 33.52 -11.53 17.69
CA ALA A 297 32.11 -11.20 17.57
C ALA A 297 31.91 -9.82 16.92
N THR A 298 32.67 -8.81 17.39
CA THR A 298 32.62 -7.44 16.82
C THR A 298 33.06 -7.45 15.36
N ARG A 299 34.13 -8.19 15.02
CA ARG A 299 34.61 -8.35 13.64
C ARG A 299 33.50 -8.92 12.74
N GLN A 300 32.78 -9.96 13.18
CA GLN A 300 31.69 -10.57 12.40
C GLN A 300 30.50 -9.60 12.23
N GLY A 301 30.12 -8.88 13.29
CA GLY A 301 29.08 -7.86 13.22
C GLY A 301 29.41 -6.72 12.25
N LEU A 302 30.66 -6.23 12.30
CA LEU A 302 31.12 -5.18 11.39
C LEU A 302 31.24 -5.69 9.94
N ARG A 303 31.65 -6.94 9.76
CA ARG A 303 31.74 -7.57 8.44
C ARG A 303 30.37 -7.62 7.75
N ILE A 304 29.28 -8.01 8.47
CA ILE A 304 27.94 -8.02 7.90
C ILE A 304 27.44 -6.61 7.58
N LEU A 305 27.80 -5.60 8.39
CA LEU A 305 27.47 -4.21 8.10
C LEU A 305 28.15 -3.72 6.83
N VAL A 306 29.45 -3.96 6.67
CA VAL A 306 30.21 -3.60 5.45
C VAL A 306 29.63 -4.32 4.22
N PHE A 307 29.18 -5.55 4.37
CA PHE A 307 28.54 -6.33 3.31
C PHE A 307 27.18 -5.76 2.89
N VAL A 308 26.27 -5.59 3.86
CA VAL A 308 24.82 -5.37 3.56
C VAL A 308 24.48 -3.88 3.45
N LEU A 309 25.13 -3.02 4.25
CA LEU A 309 24.69 -1.62 4.39
C LEU A 309 24.81 -0.81 3.08
N PRO A 310 25.88 -0.94 2.24
CA PRO A 310 25.92 -0.23 0.97
C PRO A 310 24.77 -0.61 0.04
N GLY A 311 24.41 -1.90 -0.03
CA GLY A 311 23.29 -2.41 -0.82
C GLY A 311 21.94 -1.93 -0.29
N ALA A 312 21.73 -1.95 1.03
CA ALA A 312 20.52 -1.46 1.68
C ALA A 312 20.32 0.04 1.43
N LEU A 313 21.37 0.84 1.48
CA LEU A 313 21.34 2.27 1.17
C LEU A 313 21.08 2.51 -0.32
N ALA A 314 21.80 1.81 -1.21
CA ALA A 314 21.65 1.94 -2.66
C ALA A 314 20.23 1.58 -3.12
N SER A 315 19.59 0.55 -2.49
CA SER A 315 18.23 0.15 -2.79
C SER A 315 17.20 1.26 -2.53
N ALA A 316 17.55 2.26 -1.69
CA ALA A 316 16.71 3.42 -1.44
C ALA A 316 16.53 4.32 -2.66
N ALA A 317 17.53 4.32 -3.54
CA ALA A 317 17.58 5.17 -4.72
C ALA A 317 17.11 4.44 -6.00
N ILE A 318 16.87 3.12 -5.94
CA ILE A 318 16.50 2.32 -7.10
C ILE A 318 14.98 2.36 -7.30
N ASP A 319 14.55 2.89 -8.44
CA ASP A 319 13.21 2.69 -8.96
C ASP A 319 13.19 1.33 -9.70
N PRO A 320 12.33 0.37 -9.28
CA PRO A 320 12.25 -0.95 -9.91
C PRO A 320 11.95 -0.90 -11.42
N THR A 321 11.14 0.07 -11.86
CA THR A 321 10.77 0.21 -13.27
C THR A 321 11.98 0.65 -14.11
N ARG A 322 12.73 1.64 -13.63
CA ARG A 322 13.96 2.11 -14.27
C ARG A 322 15.06 1.04 -14.26
N LEU A 323 15.14 0.24 -13.19
CA LEU A 323 16.09 -0.88 -13.12
C LEU A 323 15.76 -1.93 -14.18
N GLY A 324 14.50 -2.31 -14.33
CA GLY A 324 14.09 -3.26 -15.34
C GLY A 324 14.36 -2.76 -16.76
N ASP A 325 14.06 -1.49 -17.04
CA ASP A 325 14.37 -0.88 -18.34
C ASP A 325 15.86 -0.90 -18.61
N ALA A 326 16.69 -0.57 -17.62
CA ALA A 326 18.15 -0.62 -17.75
C ALA A 326 18.68 -2.04 -17.98
N LEU A 327 18.16 -3.03 -17.24
CA LEU A 327 18.50 -4.45 -17.45
C LEU A 327 18.14 -4.92 -18.87
N ALA A 328 16.91 -4.63 -19.32
CA ALA A 328 16.45 -5.06 -20.64
C ALA A 328 17.24 -4.41 -21.79
N GLN A 329 17.63 -3.13 -21.64
CA GLN A 329 18.30 -2.36 -22.70
C GLN A 329 19.82 -2.57 -22.72
N GLN A 330 20.46 -2.74 -21.56
CA GLN A 330 21.93 -2.67 -21.45
C GLN A 330 22.60 -4.04 -21.25
N THR A 331 21.89 -5.03 -20.70
CA THR A 331 22.49 -6.37 -20.43
C THR A 331 22.08 -7.43 -21.43
N HIS A 332 21.27 -7.09 -22.46
CA HIS A 332 20.74 -8.03 -23.46
C HIS A 332 19.99 -9.23 -22.85
N LEU A 333 19.56 -9.12 -21.58
CA LEU A 333 18.73 -10.14 -20.94
C LEU A 333 17.38 -10.27 -21.68
N SER A 334 16.85 -11.49 -21.69
CA SER A 334 15.52 -11.73 -22.24
C SER A 334 14.49 -10.79 -21.58
N GLN A 335 13.74 -10.05 -22.40
CA GLN A 335 12.79 -9.04 -21.93
C GLN A 335 11.64 -9.63 -21.16
N ARG A 336 11.22 -10.87 -21.46
CA ARG A 336 10.07 -11.52 -20.78
C ARG A 336 10.29 -11.69 -19.28
N PRO A 337 11.37 -12.32 -18.78
CA PRO A 337 11.60 -12.46 -17.34
C PRO A 337 11.84 -11.11 -16.66
N VAL A 338 12.50 -10.15 -17.32
CA VAL A 338 12.73 -8.80 -16.75
C VAL A 338 11.39 -8.10 -16.52
N VAL A 339 10.50 -8.05 -17.52
CA VAL A 339 9.19 -7.41 -17.39
C VAL A 339 8.31 -8.14 -16.37
N ALA A 340 8.35 -9.48 -16.34
CA ALA A 340 7.61 -10.27 -15.36
C ALA A 340 8.10 -9.95 -13.92
N SER A 341 9.40 -9.86 -13.71
CA SER A 341 9.99 -9.50 -12.40
C SER A 341 9.62 -8.08 -11.99
N MET A 342 9.67 -7.12 -12.92
CA MET A 342 9.23 -5.74 -12.67
C MET A 342 7.76 -5.68 -12.28
N ALA A 343 6.90 -6.37 -13.02
CA ALA A 343 5.48 -6.45 -12.72
C ALA A 343 5.24 -7.02 -11.31
N GLY A 344 6.02 -8.03 -10.92
CA GLY A 344 5.99 -8.62 -9.58
C GLY A 344 6.35 -7.59 -8.49
N VAL A 345 7.46 -6.86 -8.66
CA VAL A 345 7.91 -5.87 -7.67
C VAL A 345 6.91 -4.71 -7.53
N VAL A 346 6.41 -4.18 -8.64
CA VAL A 346 5.37 -3.13 -8.62
C VAL A 346 4.10 -3.62 -7.90
N ARG A 347 3.71 -4.88 -8.13
CA ARG A 347 2.56 -5.51 -7.44
C ARG A 347 2.76 -5.65 -5.94
N MET A 348 3.98 -5.85 -5.46
CA MET A 348 4.23 -5.90 -4.01
C MET A 348 3.85 -4.59 -3.29
N GLY A 349 4.08 -3.44 -3.93
CA GLY A 349 3.61 -2.15 -3.41
C GLY A 349 2.08 -2.13 -3.26
N HIS A 350 1.35 -2.55 -4.29
CA HIS A 350 -0.12 -2.61 -4.25
C HIS A 350 -0.66 -3.61 -3.23
N LEU A 351 0.07 -4.68 -2.90
CA LEU A 351 -0.35 -5.60 -1.83
C LEU A 351 -0.37 -4.92 -0.46
N GLY A 352 0.58 -4.01 -0.20
CA GLY A 352 0.57 -3.20 1.02
C GLY A 352 -0.70 -2.35 1.14
N ASP A 353 -1.07 -1.64 0.09
CA ASP A 353 -2.28 -0.82 0.05
C ASP A 353 -3.54 -1.68 0.26
N GLN A 354 -3.60 -2.85 -0.39
CA GLN A 354 -4.71 -3.79 -0.24
C GLN A 354 -4.82 -4.36 1.18
N TRP A 355 -3.67 -4.61 1.83
CA TRP A 355 -3.64 -5.02 3.23
C TRP A 355 -4.30 -3.97 4.12
N HIS A 356 -3.96 -2.70 3.95
CA HIS A 356 -4.55 -1.60 4.72
C HIS A 356 -6.06 -1.52 4.49
N ILE A 357 -6.52 -1.50 3.23
CA ILE A 357 -7.95 -1.44 2.91
C ILE A 357 -8.71 -2.60 3.55
N GLN A 358 -8.23 -3.85 3.42
CA GLN A 358 -8.90 -5.00 4.02
C GLN A 358 -8.85 -5.00 5.53
N SER A 359 -7.76 -4.51 6.14
CA SER A 359 -7.67 -4.35 7.59
C SER A 359 -8.69 -3.33 8.09
N ASP A 360 -8.81 -2.20 7.41
CA ASP A 360 -9.75 -1.12 7.76
C ASP A 360 -11.20 -1.59 7.68
N VAL A 361 -11.57 -2.26 6.58
CA VAL A 361 -12.93 -2.84 6.41
C VAL A 361 -13.25 -3.84 7.51
N ARG A 362 -12.31 -4.74 7.85
CA ARG A 362 -12.51 -5.73 8.92
C ARG A 362 -12.64 -5.08 10.28
N ASN A 363 -11.85 -4.05 10.56
CA ASN A 363 -11.93 -3.29 11.81
C ASN A 363 -13.31 -2.62 11.96
N LEU A 364 -13.82 -1.96 10.92
CA LEU A 364 -15.16 -1.35 10.91
C LEU A 364 -16.28 -2.39 11.08
N ARG A 365 -16.05 -3.62 10.61
CA ARG A 365 -16.99 -4.75 10.79
C ARG A 365 -16.86 -5.44 12.15
N GLY A 366 -15.98 -4.99 13.05
CA GLY A 366 -15.72 -5.65 14.32
C GLY A 366 -14.96 -6.98 14.22
N LEU A 367 -14.39 -7.29 13.03
CA LEU A 367 -13.60 -8.50 12.75
C LEU A 367 -12.10 -8.29 12.98
N GLY A 368 -11.70 -7.18 13.56
CA GLY A 368 -10.32 -6.86 13.86
C GLY A 368 -9.68 -7.82 14.89
N PRO A 369 -8.34 -7.79 15.05
CA PRO A 369 -7.63 -8.68 15.95
C PRO A 369 -7.98 -8.38 17.39
N LYS A 370 -8.50 -9.36 18.15
CA LYS A 370 -8.76 -9.26 19.58
C LYS A 370 -7.45 -9.50 20.37
N ARG A 371 -7.48 -9.26 21.69
CA ARG A 371 -6.30 -9.42 22.59
C ARG A 371 -5.77 -10.86 22.69
N SER A 372 -6.59 -11.88 22.41
CA SER A 372 -6.22 -13.30 22.48
C SER A 372 -5.25 -13.67 21.35
N LEU A 373 -4.24 -14.49 21.67
CA LEU A 373 -3.24 -14.98 20.71
C LEU A 373 -3.90 -15.80 19.58
N SER A 374 -4.87 -16.68 19.92
CA SER A 374 -5.63 -17.46 18.93
C SER A 374 -6.38 -16.56 17.94
N SER A 375 -7.03 -15.50 18.44
CA SER A 375 -7.71 -14.53 17.57
C SER A 375 -6.75 -13.82 16.62
N ARG A 376 -5.55 -13.45 17.09
CA ARG A 376 -4.52 -12.83 16.24
C ARG A 376 -4.03 -13.79 15.15
N ILE A 377 -3.81 -15.06 15.47
CA ILE A 377 -3.40 -16.08 14.51
C ILE A 377 -4.51 -16.29 13.46
N THR A 378 -5.76 -16.44 13.88
CA THR A 378 -6.91 -16.59 12.97
C THR A 378 -7.06 -15.36 12.06
N TYR A 379 -6.93 -14.16 12.62
CA TYR A 379 -6.96 -12.92 11.83
C TYR A 379 -5.84 -12.89 10.77
N LEU A 380 -4.59 -13.15 11.18
CA LEU A 380 -3.44 -13.15 10.27
C LEU A 380 -3.58 -14.22 9.17
N SER A 381 -4.01 -15.43 9.51
CA SER A 381 -4.21 -16.50 8.52
C SER A 381 -5.30 -16.14 7.51
N SER A 382 -6.41 -15.57 7.96
CA SER A 382 -7.51 -15.09 7.12
C SER A 382 -7.07 -13.94 6.21
N MET A 383 -6.27 -12.99 6.73
CA MET A 383 -5.71 -11.88 5.95
C MET A 383 -4.72 -12.39 4.90
N THR A 384 -3.82 -13.29 5.29
CA THR A 384 -2.84 -13.91 4.36
C THR A 384 -3.55 -14.65 3.23
N PHE A 385 -4.57 -15.43 3.54
CA PHE A 385 -5.37 -16.13 2.53
C PHE A 385 -6.03 -15.15 1.55
N ALA A 386 -6.64 -14.08 2.05
CA ALA A 386 -7.25 -13.05 1.22
C ALA A 386 -6.21 -12.34 0.32
N MET A 387 -5.00 -12.07 0.83
CA MET A 387 -3.91 -11.49 0.05
C MET A 387 -3.41 -12.42 -1.06
N VAL A 388 -3.27 -13.71 -0.78
CA VAL A 388 -2.89 -14.71 -1.79
C VAL A 388 -3.95 -14.78 -2.90
N LEU A 389 -5.23 -14.82 -2.53
CA LEU A 389 -6.33 -14.84 -3.49
C LEU A 389 -6.35 -13.56 -4.36
N TYR A 390 -6.15 -12.39 -3.74
CA TYR A 390 -6.02 -11.12 -4.46
C TYR A 390 -4.83 -11.14 -5.43
N ALA A 391 -3.65 -11.61 -4.99
CA ALA A 391 -2.46 -11.70 -5.82
C ALA A 391 -2.67 -12.61 -7.04
N MET A 392 -3.29 -13.78 -6.84
CA MET A 392 -3.59 -14.71 -7.93
C MET A 392 -4.53 -14.08 -8.98
N ARG A 393 -5.64 -13.47 -8.56
CA ARG A 393 -6.58 -12.80 -9.46
C ARG A 393 -5.98 -11.61 -10.18
N SER A 394 -5.23 -10.81 -9.43
CA SER A 394 -4.53 -9.66 -9.98
C SER A 394 -3.53 -10.08 -11.06
N SER A 395 -2.86 -11.22 -10.87
CA SER A 395 -1.93 -11.79 -11.86
C SER A 395 -2.65 -12.28 -13.11
N GLU A 396 -3.84 -12.88 -12.97
CA GLU A 396 -4.67 -13.32 -14.10
C GLU A 396 -5.14 -12.14 -14.96
N VAL A 397 -5.64 -11.07 -14.33
CA VAL A 397 -6.04 -9.84 -15.04
C VAL A 397 -4.86 -9.22 -15.78
N LEU A 398 -3.67 -9.18 -15.14
CA LEU A 398 -2.46 -8.66 -15.76
C LEU A 398 -2.05 -9.52 -16.97
N SER A 399 -2.06 -10.87 -16.82
CA SER A 399 -1.72 -11.79 -17.92
C SER A 399 -2.62 -11.57 -19.12
N ARG A 400 -3.93 -11.51 -18.92
CA ARG A 400 -4.91 -11.23 -19.99
C ARG A 400 -4.67 -9.87 -20.65
N ALA A 401 -4.36 -8.83 -19.86
CA ALA A 401 -4.05 -7.50 -20.38
C ALA A 401 -2.73 -7.48 -21.18
N MET A 402 -1.75 -8.27 -20.77
CA MET A 402 -0.49 -8.41 -21.51
C MET A 402 -0.69 -9.17 -22.81
N ASP A 403 -1.47 -10.24 -22.79
CA ASP A 403 -1.78 -11.05 -24.00
C ASP A 403 -2.57 -10.24 -25.01
N SER A 404 -3.58 -9.46 -24.57
CA SER A 404 -4.36 -8.58 -25.45
C SER A 404 -3.52 -7.48 -26.11
N ARG A 405 -2.41 -7.08 -25.48
CA ARG A 405 -1.43 -6.12 -26.03
C ARG A 405 -0.34 -6.80 -26.88
N GLY A 406 -0.45 -8.09 -27.17
CA GLY A 406 0.49 -8.83 -28.00
C GLY A 406 1.84 -9.09 -27.31
N PHE A 407 1.90 -9.15 -25.97
CA PHE A 407 3.15 -9.34 -25.24
C PHE A 407 3.86 -10.65 -25.61
N ALA A 408 3.09 -11.73 -25.88
CA ALA A 408 3.64 -13.03 -26.25
C ALA A 408 4.16 -13.05 -27.69
N THR A 409 3.59 -12.25 -28.60
CA THR A 409 3.84 -12.29 -30.05
C THR A 409 4.85 -11.24 -30.52
N ALA A 410 5.11 -10.18 -29.72
CA ALA A 410 6.01 -9.11 -30.10
C ALA A 410 7.46 -9.60 -30.26
N THR A 411 8.02 -9.50 -31.45
CA THR A 411 9.41 -9.86 -31.76
C THR A 411 10.38 -8.70 -31.54
N ARG A 412 9.92 -7.46 -31.65
CA ARG A 412 10.71 -6.24 -31.42
C ARG A 412 9.91 -5.24 -30.60
N ARG A 413 10.53 -4.70 -29.58
CA ARG A 413 9.91 -3.73 -28.67
C ARG A 413 10.61 -2.38 -28.71
N THR A 414 9.83 -1.33 -28.55
CA THR A 414 10.33 0.02 -28.34
C THR A 414 10.25 0.37 -26.85
N TYR A 415 11.10 1.28 -26.39
CA TYR A 415 11.15 1.73 -25.01
C TYR A 415 10.64 3.17 -24.93
N ALA A 416 9.76 3.45 -23.99
CA ALA A 416 9.25 4.81 -23.74
C ALA A 416 10.35 5.71 -23.18
N VAL A 417 11.28 5.15 -22.41
CA VAL A 417 12.40 5.87 -21.81
C VAL A 417 13.68 5.11 -22.12
N GLU A 418 14.64 5.81 -22.75
CA GLU A 418 15.96 5.23 -23.02
C GLU A 418 16.84 5.31 -21.77
N SER A 419 17.43 4.17 -21.40
CA SER A 419 18.43 4.07 -20.34
C SER A 419 19.82 4.27 -20.92
N ARG A 420 20.27 5.52 -20.97
CA ARG A 420 21.61 5.89 -21.49
C ARG A 420 22.57 6.10 -20.34
N TRP A 421 23.83 5.68 -20.53
CA TRP A 421 24.93 6.07 -19.67
C TRP A 421 25.22 7.56 -19.78
N ARG A 422 25.44 8.21 -18.63
CA ARG A 422 25.76 9.63 -18.54
C ARG A 422 27.07 9.80 -17.76
N ALA A 423 27.78 10.92 -17.99
CA ALA A 423 29.03 11.21 -17.28
C ALA A 423 28.91 11.14 -15.75
N ARG A 424 27.75 11.48 -15.20
CA ARG A 424 27.48 11.37 -13.75
C ARG A 424 27.47 9.91 -13.23
N ASP A 425 27.22 8.93 -14.10
CA ASP A 425 27.19 7.51 -13.71
C ASP A 425 28.61 7.03 -13.36
N LEU A 426 29.64 7.67 -13.92
CA LEU A 426 31.05 7.41 -13.58
C LEU A 426 31.30 7.66 -12.08
N TRP A 427 30.71 8.70 -11.50
CA TRP A 427 30.83 8.93 -10.05
C TRP A 427 30.23 7.81 -9.21
N GLY A 428 29.16 7.18 -9.68
CA GLY A 428 28.61 6.01 -9.02
C GLY A 428 29.52 4.78 -9.12
N VAL A 429 30.22 4.60 -10.25
CA VAL A 429 31.25 3.56 -10.41
C VAL A 429 32.44 3.82 -9.48
N VAL A 430 32.89 5.09 -9.37
CA VAL A 430 33.92 5.50 -8.41
C VAL A 430 33.48 5.19 -6.98
N LEU A 431 32.22 5.43 -6.66
CA LEU A 431 31.65 5.11 -5.34
C LEU A 431 31.64 3.59 -5.08
N ALA A 432 31.30 2.77 -6.07
CA ALA A 432 31.38 1.31 -5.97
C ALA A 432 32.80 0.85 -5.73
N ALA A 433 33.77 1.42 -6.46
CA ALA A 433 35.20 1.17 -6.24
C ALA A 433 35.64 1.59 -4.83
N PHE A 434 35.13 2.70 -4.32
CA PHE A 434 35.44 3.20 -2.96
C PHE A 434 34.91 2.26 -1.88
N VAL A 435 33.75 1.61 -2.07
CA VAL A 435 33.20 0.59 -1.16
C VAL A 435 34.14 -0.62 -1.01
N VAL A 436 34.87 -0.99 -2.06
CA VAL A 436 35.83 -2.09 -2.02
C VAL A 436 37.23 -1.60 -1.54
N ALA A 437 37.68 -0.45 -2.04
CA ALA A 437 39.01 0.05 -1.82
C ALA A 437 39.30 0.41 -0.36
N VAL A 438 38.31 1.01 0.35
CA VAL A 438 38.51 1.45 1.74
C VAL A 438 38.79 0.26 2.67
N PRO A 439 37.97 -0.81 2.72
CA PRO A 439 38.26 -1.97 3.54
C PRO A 439 39.55 -2.69 3.11
N ALA A 440 39.84 -2.75 1.79
CA ALA A 440 41.05 -3.38 1.27
C ALA A 440 42.32 -2.62 1.72
N LEU A 441 42.31 -1.28 1.60
CA LEU A 441 43.44 -0.45 2.04
C LEU A 441 43.59 -0.52 3.57
N ALA A 442 42.50 -0.47 4.32
CA ALA A 442 42.53 -0.63 5.77
C ALA A 442 43.09 -2.00 6.18
N ALA A 443 42.80 -3.07 5.44
CA ALA A 443 43.35 -4.40 5.71
C ALA A 443 44.87 -4.47 5.46
N VAL A 444 45.43 -3.67 4.55
CA VAL A 444 46.86 -3.56 4.33
C VAL A 444 47.56 -2.72 5.41
N LEU A 445 46.88 -1.67 5.89
CA LEU A 445 47.49 -0.75 6.86
C LEU A 445 47.34 -1.22 8.32
N PHE A 446 46.29 -1.98 8.65
CA PHE A 446 45.91 -2.31 10.02
C PHE A 446 45.58 -3.81 10.21
N GLY A 447 45.79 -4.63 9.19
CA GLY A 447 45.44 -6.06 9.17
C GLY A 447 46.54 -7.02 9.55
#